data_cac1189813fe27b11d793958b4010a80
#
_entry.id   cac1189813fe27b11d793958b4010a80
#
_cell.length_a   1.000
_cell.length_b   1.000
_cell.length_c   1.000
_cell.angle_alpha   90.00
_cell.angle_beta   90.00
_cell.angle_gamma   90.00
#
_symmetry.space_group_name_H-M   'P 1'
#
loop_
_entity.id
_entity.type
_entity.pdbx_description
1 polymer ?
#
loop_
_entity_poly.entity_id
_entity_poly.type
_entity_poly.pdbx_seq_one_letter_code
_entity_poly.pdbx_strand_id
1 'polypeptide(L)'
;RSTLFPYTTLFRSRTGALKNADLVCSVFGPDKKHVAPGHQIVEMGLVKLYRLTGKKEYLSTAKFFIEERGHYKGYDPKSTDLWKNGAYWQDNKPVVLQDEAVGHAVRAGYLYAGVADVAALTGDDSLLMAIDKLWNNVVDKKMYVQGGAGAIGDGERYGANYELPNETAYNETCAAISNVYWNHRMFLLHGDSKYIDVLEKILYNGLISGIGLDGKSFFYTNAMQVKTGPAHKDMEATRSGWFECSCCPTRF
;
A
#
# COMPACT_ATOMS: atom_id res chain seq x y z
N ARG A 1 14.17 -3.22 34.90
CA ARG A 1 12.81 -3.62 34.48
C ARG A 1 12.25 -2.54 33.57
N SER A 2 12.46 -2.65 32.27
CA SER A 2 11.75 -1.81 31.30
C SER A 2 10.43 -2.51 30.95
N THR A 3 9.35 -2.05 31.56
CA THR A 3 8.01 -2.31 31.05
C THR A 3 7.81 -1.40 29.86
N LEU A 4 8.15 -1.89 28.66
CA LEU A 4 8.18 -1.11 27.41
C LEU A 4 6.81 -0.54 27.01
N PHE A 5 5.69 -1.07 27.55
CA PHE A 5 4.36 -0.48 27.42
C PHE A 5 3.51 -0.86 28.62
N PRO A 6 3.06 0.10 29.44
CA PRO A 6 2.07 -0.19 30.48
C PRO A 6 0.80 -0.78 29.84
N TYR A 7 0.27 -1.83 30.43
CA TYR A 7 -1.00 -2.48 30.03
C TYR A 7 -2.13 -1.46 29.76
N THR A 8 -2.17 -0.39 30.52
CA THR A 8 -3.11 0.72 30.36
C THR A 8 -2.98 1.45 29.01
N THR A 9 -1.77 1.59 28.47
CA THR A 9 -1.54 2.24 27.16
C THR A 9 -2.05 1.37 26.02
N LEU A 10 -1.79 0.06 26.05
CA LEU A 10 -2.32 -0.90 25.07
C LEU A 10 -3.85 -0.95 25.10
N PHE A 11 -4.44 -0.94 26.29
CA PHE A 11 -5.90 -0.92 26.45
C PHE A 11 -6.52 0.38 25.91
N ARG A 12 -5.92 1.53 26.20
CA ARG A 12 -6.38 2.84 25.69
C ARG A 12 -6.25 2.92 24.17
N SER A 13 -5.14 2.47 23.60
CA SER A 13 -4.94 2.42 22.14
C SER A 13 -5.96 1.53 21.44
N ARG A 14 -6.27 0.35 22.01
CA ARG A 14 -7.30 -0.54 21.49
C ARG A 14 -8.67 0.12 21.54
N THR A 15 -9.04 0.74 22.66
CA THR A 15 -10.33 1.43 22.81
C THR A 15 -10.45 2.59 21.84
N GLY A 16 -9.37 3.37 21.63
CA GLY A 16 -9.32 4.44 20.65
C GLY A 16 -9.52 3.94 19.22
N ALA A 17 -8.82 2.87 18.84
CA ALA A 17 -8.97 2.26 17.53
C ALA A 17 -10.40 1.75 17.26
N LEU A 18 -11.02 1.10 18.25
CA LEU A 18 -12.41 0.63 18.14
C LEU A 18 -13.40 1.79 17.99
N LYS A 19 -13.28 2.86 18.80
CA LYS A 19 -14.13 4.05 18.68
C LYS A 19 -13.98 4.72 17.31
N ASN A 20 -12.75 4.82 16.80
CA ASN A 20 -12.50 5.37 15.46
C ASN A 20 -13.16 4.51 14.38
N ALA A 21 -12.97 3.19 14.43
CA ALA A 21 -13.58 2.26 13.49
C ALA A 21 -15.12 2.29 13.55
N ASP A 22 -15.70 2.35 14.76
CA ASP A 22 -17.15 2.48 14.93
C ASP A 22 -17.66 3.78 14.31
N LEU A 23 -16.94 4.89 14.47
CA LEU A 23 -17.26 6.16 13.81
C LEU A 23 -17.18 6.04 12.29
N VAL A 24 -16.10 5.47 11.75
CA VAL A 24 -15.96 5.24 10.30
C VAL A 24 -17.14 4.43 9.76
N CYS A 25 -17.47 3.32 10.39
CA CYS A 25 -18.59 2.47 9.98
C CYS A 25 -19.95 3.17 10.14
N SER A 26 -20.10 4.13 11.05
CA SER A 26 -21.33 4.91 11.20
C SER A 26 -21.53 5.94 10.08
N VAL A 27 -20.44 6.42 9.47
CA VAL A 27 -20.46 7.50 8.46
C VAL A 27 -20.49 6.95 7.03
N PHE A 28 -19.76 5.86 6.75
CA PHE A 28 -19.57 5.32 5.40
C PHE A 28 -20.28 3.97 5.22
N GLY A 29 -20.82 3.74 4.04
CA GLY A 29 -21.51 2.50 3.70
C GLY A 29 -22.53 2.67 2.57
N PRO A 30 -23.18 1.59 2.11
CA PRO A 30 -24.13 1.62 0.97
C PRO A 30 -25.27 2.63 1.13
N ASP A 31 -25.80 2.79 2.36
CA ASP A 31 -26.90 3.72 2.67
C ASP A 31 -26.41 4.99 3.38
N LYS A 32 -25.11 5.29 3.28
CA LYS A 32 -24.45 6.38 3.99
C LYS A 32 -23.62 7.21 3.01
N LYS A 33 -22.50 7.78 3.49
CA LYS A 33 -21.62 8.56 2.64
C LYS A 33 -20.82 7.64 1.69
N HIS A 34 -20.98 7.86 0.39
CA HIS A 34 -20.30 7.17 -0.69
C HIS A 34 -18.99 7.88 -1.04
N VAL A 35 -17.91 7.55 -0.34
CA VAL A 35 -16.56 8.06 -0.61
C VAL A 35 -15.55 7.00 -0.19
N ALA A 36 -14.65 6.65 -1.09
CA ALA A 36 -13.49 5.83 -0.76
C ALA A 36 -12.42 6.66 -0.03
N PRO A 37 -11.62 6.07 0.87
CA PRO A 37 -10.53 6.76 1.56
C PRO A 37 -9.50 7.33 0.59
N GLY A 38 -9.01 8.54 0.85
CA GLY A 38 -7.97 9.16 0.03
C GLY A 38 -6.62 8.42 0.10
N HIS A 39 -6.28 7.85 1.24
CA HIS A 39 -5.14 6.94 1.40
C HIS A 39 -5.65 5.57 1.87
N GLN A 40 -5.38 4.55 1.09
CA GLN A 40 -5.69 3.16 1.40
C GLN A 40 -4.84 2.69 2.58
N ILE A 41 -5.33 1.81 3.39
CA ILE A 41 -4.79 1.09 4.54
C ILE A 41 -5.89 0.84 5.58
N VAL A 42 -6.93 1.66 5.58
CA VAL A 42 -8.05 1.53 6.52
C VAL A 42 -8.78 0.20 6.34
N GLU A 43 -8.82 -0.31 5.11
CA GLU A 43 -9.42 -1.60 4.76
C GLU A 43 -8.75 -2.74 5.55
N MET A 44 -7.41 -2.76 5.55
CA MET A 44 -6.62 -3.72 6.35
C MET A 44 -6.86 -3.54 7.85
N GLY A 45 -6.95 -2.29 8.31
CA GLY A 45 -7.22 -1.97 9.71
C GLY A 45 -8.58 -2.51 10.16
N LEU A 46 -9.61 -2.27 9.35
CA LEU A 46 -10.97 -2.76 9.61
C LEU A 46 -11.05 -4.29 9.59
N VAL A 47 -10.36 -4.96 8.65
CA VAL A 47 -10.28 -6.42 8.62
C VAL A 47 -9.60 -6.97 9.87
N LYS A 48 -8.49 -6.36 10.33
CA LYS A 48 -7.85 -6.76 11.59
C LYS A 48 -8.80 -6.61 12.79
N LEU A 49 -9.55 -5.52 12.85
CA LEU A 49 -10.54 -5.30 13.91
C LEU A 49 -11.72 -6.28 13.81
N TYR A 50 -12.16 -6.62 12.60
CA TYR A 50 -13.15 -7.70 12.40
C TYR A 50 -12.66 -9.03 12.97
N ARG A 51 -11.44 -9.45 12.62
CA ARG A 51 -10.84 -10.70 13.14
C ARG A 51 -10.70 -10.70 14.66
N LEU A 52 -10.45 -9.53 15.26
CA LEU A 52 -10.30 -9.38 16.71
C LEU A 52 -11.62 -9.37 17.46
N THR A 53 -12.68 -8.82 16.86
CA THR A 53 -13.94 -8.50 17.58
C THR A 53 -15.14 -9.30 17.12
N GLY A 54 -15.10 -9.86 15.91
CA GLY A 54 -16.25 -10.48 15.24
C GLY A 54 -17.30 -9.51 14.73
N LYS A 55 -17.10 -8.17 14.86
CA LYS A 55 -18.06 -7.16 14.36
C LYS A 55 -18.08 -7.15 12.85
N LYS A 56 -19.18 -7.63 12.25
CA LYS A 56 -19.37 -7.75 10.80
C LYS A 56 -19.31 -6.40 10.06
N GLU A 57 -19.70 -5.33 10.73
CA GLU A 57 -19.69 -3.97 10.19
C GLU A 57 -18.30 -3.54 9.73
N TYR A 58 -17.24 -3.98 10.42
CA TYR A 58 -15.86 -3.67 10.01
C TYR A 58 -15.50 -4.32 8.68
N LEU A 59 -15.86 -5.60 8.49
CA LEU A 59 -15.62 -6.29 7.22
C LEU A 59 -16.49 -5.70 6.09
N SER A 60 -17.76 -5.42 6.38
CA SER A 60 -18.67 -4.81 5.40
C SER A 60 -18.19 -3.44 4.95
N THR A 61 -17.70 -2.61 5.87
CA THR A 61 -17.17 -1.28 5.53
C THR A 61 -15.84 -1.37 4.77
N ALA A 62 -14.97 -2.34 5.10
CA ALA A 62 -13.75 -2.58 4.32
C ALA A 62 -14.09 -2.99 2.88
N LYS A 63 -15.04 -3.89 2.70
CA LYS A 63 -15.53 -4.31 1.37
C LYS A 63 -16.14 -3.12 0.62
N PHE A 64 -17.00 -2.34 1.27
CA PHE A 64 -17.61 -1.13 0.70
C PHE A 64 -16.53 -0.15 0.17
N PHE A 65 -15.48 0.13 0.91
CA PHE A 65 -14.42 1.02 0.45
C PHE A 65 -13.68 0.51 -0.79
N ILE A 66 -13.54 -0.81 -0.93
CA ILE A 66 -12.95 -1.43 -2.12
C ILE A 66 -13.91 -1.29 -3.30
N GLU A 67 -15.21 -1.59 -3.09
CA GLU A 67 -16.25 -1.54 -4.12
C GLU A 67 -16.58 -0.11 -4.57
N GLU A 68 -16.40 0.89 -3.70
CA GLU A 68 -16.66 2.30 -4.03
C GLU A 68 -15.63 2.86 -5.01
N ARG A 69 -14.44 2.25 -5.14
CA ARG A 69 -13.41 2.70 -6.08
C ARG A 69 -13.84 2.48 -7.52
N GLY A 70 -13.54 3.48 -8.34
CA GLY A 70 -13.92 3.52 -9.76
C GLY A 70 -15.34 4.07 -10.00
N HIS A 71 -16.00 4.53 -8.95
CA HIS A 71 -17.37 5.07 -9.04
C HIS A 71 -17.47 6.58 -8.79
N TYR A 72 -16.36 7.24 -8.46
CA TYR A 72 -16.38 8.69 -8.23
C TYR A 72 -16.61 9.48 -9.52
N LYS A 73 -17.76 10.17 -9.57
CA LYS A 73 -18.21 10.89 -10.77
C LYS A 73 -17.45 12.19 -11.08
N GLY A 74 -16.57 12.64 -10.18
CA GLY A 74 -15.77 13.85 -10.37
C GLY A 74 -14.52 13.65 -11.23
N TYR A 75 -14.19 12.43 -11.61
CA TYR A 75 -13.06 12.16 -12.50
C TYR A 75 -13.46 12.25 -13.98
N ASP A 76 -12.48 12.69 -14.80
CA ASP A 76 -12.58 12.65 -16.27
C ASP A 76 -11.85 11.39 -16.78
N PRO A 77 -12.57 10.32 -17.16
CA PRO A 77 -11.95 9.07 -17.61
C PRO A 77 -11.22 9.19 -18.96
N LYS A 78 -11.40 10.31 -19.69
CA LYS A 78 -10.69 10.59 -20.93
C LYS A 78 -9.40 11.37 -20.72
N SER A 79 -9.17 11.91 -19.53
CA SER A 79 -7.96 12.64 -19.20
C SER A 79 -6.76 11.69 -19.13
N THR A 80 -5.62 12.13 -19.67
CA THR A 80 -4.33 11.46 -19.48
C THR A 80 -3.63 11.87 -18.19
N ASP A 81 -4.15 12.89 -17.51
CA ASP A 81 -3.67 13.34 -16.21
C ASP A 81 -4.19 12.39 -15.12
N LEU A 82 -3.27 11.73 -14.43
CA LEU A 82 -3.58 10.72 -13.42
C LEU A 82 -4.37 11.28 -12.22
N TRP A 83 -4.24 12.57 -11.95
CA TRP A 83 -5.01 13.24 -10.90
C TRP A 83 -6.46 13.47 -11.33
N LYS A 84 -6.66 13.82 -12.58
CA LYS A 84 -7.99 14.10 -13.13
C LYS A 84 -8.77 12.85 -13.46
N ASN A 85 -8.10 11.76 -13.83
CA ASN A 85 -8.77 10.51 -14.18
C ASN A 85 -8.90 9.53 -12.98
N GLY A 86 -8.40 9.89 -11.81
CA GLY A 86 -8.47 9.05 -10.61
C GLY A 86 -7.40 7.97 -10.48
N ALA A 87 -6.54 7.81 -11.48
CA ALA A 87 -5.51 6.76 -11.46
C ALA A 87 -4.52 6.91 -10.30
N TYR A 88 -4.22 8.16 -9.90
CA TYR A 88 -3.36 8.42 -8.74
C TYR A 88 -3.81 7.68 -7.48
N TRP A 89 -5.11 7.58 -7.25
CA TRP A 89 -5.72 6.92 -6.09
C TRP A 89 -6.18 5.49 -6.35
N GLN A 90 -5.84 4.87 -7.49
CA GLN A 90 -6.38 3.59 -7.94
C GLN A 90 -7.92 3.61 -8.06
N ASP A 91 -8.47 4.75 -8.45
CA ASP A 91 -9.92 5.05 -8.50
C ASP A 91 -10.41 5.35 -9.93
N ASN A 92 -9.58 5.00 -10.92
CA ASN A 92 -9.85 5.21 -12.35
C ASN A 92 -10.84 4.19 -12.94
N LYS A 93 -10.99 3.04 -12.30
CA LYS A 93 -11.97 1.99 -12.63
C LYS A 93 -12.23 1.09 -11.41
N PRO A 94 -13.39 0.41 -11.35
CA PRO A 94 -13.68 -0.55 -10.28
C PRO A 94 -12.56 -1.55 -10.10
N VAL A 95 -12.24 -1.91 -8.85
CA VAL A 95 -11.12 -2.81 -8.53
C VAL A 95 -11.20 -4.12 -9.28
N VAL A 96 -12.39 -4.71 -9.41
CA VAL A 96 -12.61 -5.97 -10.14
C VAL A 96 -12.30 -5.89 -11.65
N LEU A 97 -12.19 -4.68 -12.19
CA LEU A 97 -11.83 -4.42 -13.59
C LEU A 97 -10.38 -3.95 -13.76
N GLN A 98 -9.63 -3.80 -12.66
CA GLN A 98 -8.23 -3.40 -12.73
C GLN A 98 -7.37 -4.59 -13.16
N ASP A 99 -6.49 -4.35 -14.11
CA ASP A 99 -5.56 -5.33 -14.70
C ASP A 99 -4.13 -4.82 -14.77
N GLU A 100 -3.93 -3.56 -14.40
CA GLU A 100 -2.65 -2.88 -14.35
C GLU A 100 -2.56 -2.01 -13.09
N ALA A 101 -1.42 -2.10 -12.39
CA ALA A 101 -1.13 -1.24 -11.25
C ALA A 101 -0.75 0.16 -11.74
N VAL A 102 -1.46 1.17 -11.28
CA VAL A 102 -1.28 2.57 -11.67
C VAL A 102 -1.27 3.49 -10.44
N GLY A 103 -0.80 4.72 -10.62
CA GLY A 103 -0.82 5.74 -9.59
C GLY A 103 0.17 5.48 -8.46
N HIS A 104 -0.09 6.07 -7.31
CA HIS A 104 0.81 6.06 -6.17
C HIS A 104 1.08 4.64 -5.65
N ALA A 105 2.35 4.22 -5.64
CA ALA A 105 2.74 2.83 -5.41
C ALA A 105 2.41 2.33 -3.98
N VAL A 106 2.59 3.19 -2.97
CA VAL A 106 2.28 2.85 -1.57
C VAL A 106 0.79 2.61 -1.38
N ARG A 107 -0.06 3.52 -1.90
CA ARG A 107 -1.52 3.39 -1.84
C ARG A 107 -1.99 2.12 -2.51
N ALA A 108 -1.43 1.80 -3.68
CA ALA A 108 -1.74 0.59 -4.42
C ALA A 108 -1.41 -0.67 -3.60
N GLY A 109 -0.20 -0.79 -3.05
CA GLY A 109 0.19 -1.94 -2.25
C GLY A 109 -0.71 -2.16 -1.02
N TYR A 110 -1.12 -1.08 -0.35
CA TYR A 110 -2.07 -1.18 0.77
C TYR A 110 -3.48 -1.54 0.33
N LEU A 111 -3.97 -0.97 -0.78
CA LEU A 111 -5.25 -1.36 -1.35
C LEU A 111 -5.26 -2.85 -1.68
N TYR A 112 -4.25 -3.32 -2.39
CA TYR A 112 -4.16 -4.71 -2.83
C TYR A 112 -4.05 -5.68 -1.65
N ALA A 113 -3.35 -5.30 -0.59
CA ALA A 113 -3.35 -6.05 0.66
C ALA A 113 -4.75 -6.13 1.30
N GLY A 114 -5.50 -5.02 1.30
CA GLY A 114 -6.90 -4.98 1.76
C GLY A 114 -7.82 -5.82 0.89
N VAL A 115 -7.67 -5.78 -0.43
CA VAL A 115 -8.44 -6.61 -1.38
C VAL A 115 -8.20 -8.09 -1.12
N ALA A 116 -6.95 -8.52 -0.94
CA ALA A 116 -6.62 -9.91 -0.63
C ALA A 116 -7.26 -10.37 0.69
N ASP A 117 -7.23 -9.53 1.73
CA ASP A 117 -7.87 -9.80 3.03
C ASP A 117 -9.40 -9.95 2.89
N VAL A 118 -10.06 -9.06 2.12
CA VAL A 118 -11.51 -9.10 1.91
C VAL A 118 -11.91 -10.29 1.03
N ALA A 119 -11.20 -10.54 -0.07
CA ALA A 119 -11.45 -11.69 -0.94
C ALA A 119 -11.39 -13.02 -0.15
N ALA A 120 -10.35 -13.18 0.70
CA ALA A 120 -10.20 -14.36 1.54
C ALA A 120 -11.34 -14.57 2.54
N LEU A 121 -11.92 -13.48 3.07
CA LEU A 121 -12.97 -13.55 4.10
C LEU A 121 -14.39 -13.61 3.54
N THR A 122 -14.57 -13.17 2.31
CA THR A 122 -15.90 -13.13 1.66
C THR A 122 -16.09 -14.21 0.62
N GLY A 123 -15.02 -14.84 0.14
CA GLY A 123 -15.06 -15.78 -0.98
C GLY A 123 -15.42 -15.11 -2.31
N ASP A 124 -15.04 -13.84 -2.49
CA ASP A 124 -15.38 -13.06 -3.69
C ASP A 124 -14.38 -13.36 -4.81
N ASP A 125 -14.78 -14.23 -5.73
CA ASP A 125 -13.95 -14.67 -6.87
C ASP A 125 -13.58 -13.52 -7.82
N SER A 126 -14.39 -12.47 -7.91
CA SER A 126 -14.10 -11.33 -8.76
C SER A 126 -12.92 -10.52 -8.21
N LEU A 127 -12.89 -10.30 -6.90
CA LEU A 127 -11.77 -9.67 -6.22
C LEU A 127 -10.52 -10.54 -6.28
N LEU A 128 -10.68 -11.86 -6.12
CA LEU A 128 -9.58 -12.83 -6.23
C LEU A 128 -8.92 -12.75 -7.61
N MET A 129 -9.70 -12.84 -8.68
CA MET A 129 -9.19 -12.75 -10.06
C MET A 129 -8.51 -11.42 -10.36
N ALA A 130 -9.04 -10.31 -9.84
CA ALA A 130 -8.44 -8.99 -10.02
C ALA A 130 -7.10 -8.88 -9.31
N ILE A 131 -7.02 -9.34 -8.04
CA ILE A 131 -5.80 -9.22 -7.26
C ILE A 131 -4.68 -10.10 -7.82
N ASP A 132 -4.99 -11.25 -8.40
CA ASP A 132 -4.02 -12.11 -9.06
C ASP A 132 -3.45 -11.46 -10.34
N LYS A 133 -4.30 -10.82 -11.15
CA LYS A 133 -3.85 -10.06 -12.33
C LYS A 133 -2.94 -8.90 -11.95
N LEU A 134 -3.32 -8.16 -10.92
CA LEU A 134 -2.55 -7.02 -10.42
C LEU A 134 -1.20 -7.47 -9.86
N TRP A 135 -1.16 -8.60 -9.14
CA TRP A 135 0.09 -9.16 -8.62
C TRP A 135 1.05 -9.54 -9.75
N ASN A 136 0.58 -10.27 -10.76
CA ASN A 136 1.37 -10.61 -11.93
C ASN A 136 1.86 -9.35 -12.67
N ASN A 137 1.00 -8.34 -12.82
CA ASN A 137 1.42 -7.06 -13.46
C ASN A 137 2.55 -6.38 -12.69
N VAL A 138 2.46 -6.29 -11.37
CA VAL A 138 3.49 -5.63 -10.56
C VAL A 138 4.78 -6.45 -10.57
N VAL A 139 4.70 -7.74 -10.28
CA VAL A 139 5.90 -8.58 -10.11
C VAL A 139 6.64 -8.79 -11.43
N ASP A 140 5.92 -8.99 -12.53
CA ASP A 140 6.52 -9.29 -13.82
C ASP A 140 6.97 -8.05 -14.59
N LYS A 141 6.37 -6.87 -14.32
CA LYS A 141 6.51 -5.72 -15.22
C LYS A 141 6.86 -4.40 -14.54
N LYS A 142 6.67 -4.27 -13.22
CA LYS A 142 6.79 -2.99 -12.51
C LYS A 142 7.64 -3.03 -11.25
N MET A 143 8.13 -4.21 -10.88
CA MET A 143 9.01 -4.39 -9.74
C MET A 143 10.48 -4.36 -10.17
N TYR A 144 11.27 -3.61 -9.44
CA TYR A 144 12.73 -3.58 -9.64
C TYR A 144 13.40 -4.88 -9.16
N VAL A 145 14.62 -5.12 -9.62
CA VAL A 145 15.38 -6.34 -9.33
C VAL A 145 15.56 -6.59 -7.82
N GLN A 146 15.67 -5.53 -7.03
CA GLN A 146 15.79 -5.62 -5.57
C GLN A 146 14.44 -5.74 -4.85
N GLY A 147 13.32 -5.72 -5.57
CA GLY A 147 11.98 -5.79 -5.00
C GLY A 147 11.29 -4.44 -4.74
N GLY A 148 11.94 -3.33 -5.07
CA GLY A 148 11.35 -2.00 -4.97
C GLY A 148 10.24 -1.77 -6.01
N ALA A 149 9.38 -0.80 -5.75
CA ALA A 149 8.29 -0.41 -6.63
C ALA A 149 8.07 1.11 -6.61
N GLY A 150 7.52 1.64 -7.72
CA GLY A 150 7.33 3.07 -7.89
C GLY A 150 8.51 3.69 -8.65
N ALA A 151 8.38 3.79 -9.98
CA ALA A 151 9.46 4.23 -10.87
C ALA A 151 9.57 5.76 -10.96
N ILE A 152 8.45 6.47 -10.76
CA ILE A 152 8.30 7.89 -11.09
C ILE A 152 8.13 8.70 -9.81
N GLY A 153 8.99 9.72 -9.62
CA GLY A 153 8.94 10.63 -8.46
C GLY A 153 7.69 11.50 -8.44
N ASP A 154 7.27 12.03 -9.58
CA ASP A 154 6.02 12.78 -9.68
C ASP A 154 4.82 11.89 -9.34
N GLY A 155 4.17 12.20 -8.21
CA GLY A 155 3.09 11.40 -7.65
C GLY A 155 3.52 10.05 -7.05
N GLU A 156 4.82 9.83 -6.82
CA GLU A 156 5.35 8.62 -6.14
C GLU A 156 4.79 7.32 -6.73
N ARG A 157 4.73 7.26 -8.05
CA ARG A 157 3.85 6.37 -8.79
C ARG A 157 4.54 5.27 -9.58
N TYR A 158 3.78 4.26 -9.94
CA TYR A 158 4.18 3.32 -10.98
C TYR A 158 4.39 4.02 -12.31
N GLY A 159 5.40 3.60 -13.06
CA GLY A 159 5.56 3.91 -14.47
C GLY A 159 4.72 3.00 -15.37
N ALA A 160 4.91 3.09 -16.68
CA ALA A 160 4.38 2.12 -17.63
C ALA A 160 4.99 0.72 -17.39
N ASN A 161 4.45 -0.31 -18.03
CA ASN A 161 5.05 -1.65 -17.96
C ASN A 161 6.50 -1.60 -18.47
N TYR A 162 7.43 -2.15 -17.69
CA TYR A 162 8.88 -2.16 -17.93
C TYR A 162 9.56 -0.78 -17.90
N GLU A 163 8.88 0.27 -17.47
CA GLU A 163 9.47 1.56 -17.20
C GLU A 163 10.13 1.54 -15.81
N LEU A 164 11.40 1.15 -15.79
CA LEU A 164 12.18 0.93 -14.58
C LEU A 164 13.54 1.66 -14.67
N PRO A 165 13.55 3.00 -14.73
CA PRO A 165 14.79 3.79 -14.81
C PRO A 165 15.62 3.60 -13.55
N ASN A 166 16.96 3.55 -13.69
CA ASN A 166 17.85 3.37 -12.54
C ASN A 166 18.07 4.67 -11.75
N GLU A 167 18.38 5.77 -12.46
CA GLU A 167 18.75 7.04 -11.83
C GLU A 167 17.57 7.76 -11.18
N THR A 168 16.40 7.69 -11.81
CA THR A 168 15.19 8.40 -11.40
C THR A 168 14.19 7.49 -10.68
N ALA A 169 14.59 6.26 -10.39
CA ALA A 169 13.77 5.33 -9.62
C ALA A 169 13.39 5.95 -8.27
N TYR A 170 12.10 6.15 -8.03
CA TYR A 170 11.65 6.67 -6.75
C TYR A 170 11.76 5.62 -5.66
N ASN A 171 11.22 4.43 -5.88
CA ASN A 171 11.36 3.27 -5.01
C ASN A 171 11.22 3.60 -3.53
N GLU A 172 10.11 4.24 -3.17
CA GLU A 172 9.86 4.65 -1.80
C GLU A 172 9.91 3.44 -0.84
N THR A 173 10.55 3.61 0.29
CA THR A 173 10.62 2.58 1.34
C THR A 173 9.22 2.13 1.78
N CYS A 174 8.23 3.06 1.85
CA CYS A 174 6.85 2.68 2.15
C CYS A 174 6.21 1.79 1.07
N ALA A 175 6.62 1.92 -0.20
CA ALA A 175 6.14 1.03 -1.26
C ALA A 175 6.68 -0.40 -1.06
N ALA A 176 7.93 -0.55 -0.65
CA ALA A 176 8.47 -1.85 -0.26
C ALA A 176 7.68 -2.46 0.91
N ILE A 177 7.40 -1.66 1.96
CA ILE A 177 6.61 -2.11 3.12
C ILE A 177 5.20 -2.56 2.71
N SER A 178 4.49 -1.77 1.90
CA SER A 178 3.14 -2.12 1.45
C SER A 178 3.11 -3.40 0.62
N ASN A 179 4.14 -3.62 -0.20
CA ASN A 179 4.30 -4.85 -0.98
C ASN A 179 4.64 -6.08 -0.11
N VAL A 180 5.39 -5.93 0.99
CA VAL A 180 5.57 -7.00 1.98
C VAL A 180 4.23 -7.40 2.58
N TYR A 181 3.40 -6.42 2.99
CA TYR A 181 2.06 -6.71 3.51
C TYR A 181 1.16 -7.39 2.49
N TRP A 182 1.24 -6.99 1.23
CA TRP A 182 0.44 -7.60 0.16
C TRP A 182 0.88 -9.03 -0.13
N ASN A 183 2.18 -9.27 -0.35
CA ASN A 183 2.69 -10.62 -0.63
C ASN A 183 2.42 -11.61 0.51
N HIS A 184 2.53 -11.18 1.77
CA HIS A 184 2.16 -12.01 2.91
C HIS A 184 0.68 -12.45 2.85
N ARG A 185 -0.22 -11.55 2.46
CA ARG A 185 -1.66 -11.88 2.32
C ARG A 185 -1.95 -12.77 1.14
N MET A 186 -1.27 -12.55 0.02
CA MET A 186 -1.36 -13.45 -1.13
C MET A 186 -0.90 -14.87 -0.77
N PHE A 187 0.16 -14.99 0.03
CA PHE A 187 0.58 -16.30 0.55
C PHE A 187 -0.50 -16.93 1.45
N LEU A 188 -1.07 -16.18 2.36
CA LEU A 188 -2.15 -16.69 3.22
C LEU A 188 -3.41 -17.08 2.43
N LEU A 189 -3.63 -16.45 1.28
CA LEU A 189 -4.76 -16.70 0.40
C LEU A 189 -4.56 -17.97 -0.45
N HIS A 190 -3.36 -18.16 -1.02
CA HIS A 190 -3.08 -19.19 -2.01
C HIS A 190 -2.21 -20.36 -1.50
N GLY A 191 -1.40 -20.14 -0.46
CA GLY A 191 -0.44 -21.13 0.04
C GLY A 191 0.77 -21.39 -0.89
N ASP A 192 0.98 -20.57 -1.93
CA ASP A 192 2.05 -20.75 -2.92
C ASP A 192 3.32 -20.01 -2.50
N SER A 193 4.46 -20.70 -2.52
CA SER A 193 5.77 -20.17 -2.11
C SER A 193 6.23 -18.97 -2.92
N LYS A 194 5.78 -18.80 -4.17
CA LYS A 194 6.15 -17.66 -5.02
C LYS A 194 5.92 -16.31 -4.37
N TYR A 195 4.87 -16.21 -3.55
CA TYR A 195 4.57 -14.97 -2.80
C TYR A 195 5.58 -14.72 -1.67
N ILE A 196 6.07 -15.79 -1.04
CA ILE A 196 7.11 -15.69 -0.03
C ILE A 196 8.47 -15.38 -0.68
N ASP A 197 8.78 -15.95 -1.83
CA ASP A 197 10.01 -15.64 -2.56
C ASP A 197 10.08 -14.15 -2.93
N VAL A 198 8.96 -13.58 -3.39
CA VAL A 198 8.85 -12.14 -3.67
C VAL A 198 8.93 -11.32 -2.38
N LEU A 199 8.23 -11.72 -1.31
CA LEU A 199 8.27 -11.05 -0.01
C LEU A 199 9.69 -11.01 0.54
N GLU A 200 10.41 -12.14 0.52
CA GLU A 200 11.78 -12.25 0.99
C GLU A 200 12.72 -11.34 0.20
N LYS A 201 12.60 -11.33 -1.14
CA LYS A 201 13.34 -10.41 -2.00
C LYS A 201 13.11 -8.95 -1.60
N ILE A 202 11.86 -8.55 -1.42
CA ILE A 202 11.51 -7.17 -1.01
C ILE A 202 12.07 -6.87 0.37
N LEU A 203 11.86 -7.76 1.34
CA LEU A 203 12.26 -7.55 2.73
C LEU A 203 13.77 -7.35 2.86
N TYR A 204 14.57 -8.25 2.28
CA TYR A 204 16.03 -8.20 2.46
C TYR A 204 16.72 -7.21 1.52
N ASN A 205 16.16 -6.88 0.37
CA ASN A 205 16.83 -6.03 -0.60
C ASN A 205 16.14 -4.68 -0.82
N GLY A 206 14.80 -4.65 -0.90
CA GLY A 206 14.04 -3.42 -1.17
C GLY A 206 13.73 -2.61 0.08
N LEU A 207 13.64 -3.26 1.25
CA LEU A 207 13.19 -2.63 2.49
C LEU A 207 14.35 -2.46 3.49
N ILE A 208 14.93 -3.57 4.00
CA ILE A 208 15.96 -3.50 5.06
C ILE A 208 17.20 -2.75 4.60
N SER A 209 17.55 -2.85 3.31
CA SER A 209 18.65 -2.07 2.74
C SER A 209 18.48 -0.56 2.88
N GLY A 210 17.25 -0.09 3.01
CA GLY A 210 16.93 1.31 3.29
C GLY A 210 17.32 1.77 4.70
N ILE A 211 17.50 0.85 5.66
CA ILE A 211 17.77 1.18 7.06
C ILE A 211 19.28 1.24 7.29
N GLY A 212 19.76 2.27 8.01
CA GLY A 212 21.15 2.35 8.45
C GLY A 212 21.49 1.25 9.44
N LEU A 213 22.74 0.78 9.42
CA LEU A 213 23.23 -0.24 10.37
C LEU A 213 23.14 0.20 11.83
N ASP A 214 23.08 1.51 12.07
CA ASP A 214 22.88 2.12 13.39
C ASP A 214 21.40 2.08 13.85
N GLY A 215 20.46 1.69 12.97
CA GLY A 215 19.03 1.67 13.23
C GLY A 215 18.40 3.05 13.45
N LYS A 216 19.10 4.15 13.11
CA LYS A 216 18.67 5.53 13.40
C LYS A 216 18.48 6.38 12.15
N SER A 217 18.87 5.85 11.01
CA SER A 217 18.77 6.53 9.72
C SER A 217 18.16 5.61 8.65
N PHE A 218 17.53 6.21 7.65
CA PHE A 218 16.87 5.46 6.59
C PHE A 218 16.84 6.26 5.26
N PHE A 219 16.59 5.58 4.16
CA PHE A 219 16.22 6.20 2.90
C PHE A 219 14.71 6.38 2.81
N TYR A 220 14.25 7.53 2.32
CA TYR A 220 12.88 7.70 1.86
C TYR A 220 12.74 7.10 0.45
N THR A 221 13.55 7.59 -0.48
CA THR A 221 13.66 7.07 -1.85
C THR A 221 14.89 6.21 -2.00
N ASN A 222 14.80 5.15 -2.80
CA ASN A 222 15.88 4.19 -3.02
C ASN A 222 16.20 4.09 -4.50
N ALA A 223 16.91 5.09 -5.05
CA ALA A 223 17.39 5.05 -6.43
C ALA A 223 18.29 3.85 -6.67
N MET A 224 18.20 3.24 -7.86
CA MET A 224 19.04 2.12 -8.26
C MET A 224 20.45 2.54 -8.65
N GLN A 225 20.63 3.80 -8.99
CA GLN A 225 21.89 4.42 -9.36
C GLN A 225 21.97 5.82 -8.77
N VAL A 226 23.04 6.11 -8.03
CA VAL A 226 23.31 7.43 -7.49
C VAL A 226 24.42 8.08 -8.30
N LYS A 227 24.14 9.28 -8.86
CA LYS A 227 25.16 10.15 -9.45
C LYS A 227 25.60 11.20 -8.42
N THR A 228 26.90 11.41 -8.32
CA THR A 228 27.45 12.51 -7.55
C THR A 228 27.26 13.82 -8.33
N GLY A 229 26.48 14.77 -7.80
CA GLY A 229 26.28 16.08 -8.41
C GLY A 229 24.93 16.72 -8.02
N PRO A 230 24.72 18.01 -8.37
CA PRO A 230 23.55 18.78 -7.95
C PRO A 230 22.24 18.39 -8.67
N ALA A 231 22.24 17.38 -9.53
CA ALA A 231 21.09 17.00 -10.36
C ALA A 231 19.97 16.23 -9.64
N HIS A 232 20.19 15.80 -8.39
CA HIS A 232 19.22 15.01 -7.64
C HIS A 232 18.71 15.80 -6.43
N LYS A 233 17.91 16.84 -6.68
CA LYS A 233 17.33 17.65 -5.58
C LYS A 233 16.39 16.86 -4.68
N ASP A 234 15.81 15.75 -5.16
CA ASP A 234 14.77 14.99 -4.45
C ASP A 234 15.20 13.56 -4.13
N MET A 235 16.45 13.16 -4.43
CA MET A 235 16.96 11.82 -4.19
C MET A 235 18.22 11.92 -3.33
N GLU A 236 18.11 11.53 -2.08
CA GLU A 236 19.22 11.56 -1.16
C GLU A 236 20.24 10.45 -1.46
N ALA A 237 21.52 10.83 -1.59
CA ALA A 237 22.62 9.87 -1.72
C ALA A 237 22.97 9.20 -0.39
N THR A 238 22.40 9.67 0.71
CA THR A 238 22.69 9.21 2.09
C THR A 238 21.41 9.05 2.88
N ARG A 239 21.44 8.14 3.85
CA ARG A 239 20.35 7.97 4.80
C ARG A 239 20.24 9.15 5.73
N SER A 240 19.03 9.52 6.12
CA SER A 240 18.74 10.57 7.09
C SER A 240 17.97 10.02 8.29
N GLY A 241 18.13 10.64 9.45
CA GLY A 241 17.35 10.29 10.65
C GLY A 241 15.90 10.75 10.58
N TRP A 242 15.57 11.66 9.68
CA TRP A 242 14.23 12.21 9.51
C TRP A 242 14.03 12.83 8.12
N PHE A 243 12.80 12.77 7.65
CA PHE A 243 12.29 13.45 6.46
C PHE A 243 11.04 14.24 6.81
N GLU A 244 10.53 15.06 5.92
CA GLU A 244 9.30 15.84 6.14
C GLU A 244 8.07 14.96 6.42
N CYS A 245 8.05 13.74 5.86
CA CYS A 245 7.03 12.74 6.11
C CYS A 245 7.58 11.61 6.97
N SER A 246 6.85 11.23 8.03
CA SER A 246 7.21 10.14 8.96
C SER A 246 6.64 8.77 8.56
N CYS A 247 6.21 8.59 7.32
CA CYS A 247 5.54 7.35 6.91
C CYS A 247 6.46 6.12 6.98
N CYS A 248 7.74 6.24 6.58
CA CYS A 248 8.68 5.12 6.58
C CYS A 248 9.02 4.62 8.00
N PRO A 249 9.56 5.46 8.92
CA PRO A 249 10.06 4.97 10.21
C PRO A 249 8.97 4.45 11.14
N THR A 250 7.72 4.85 10.95
CA THR A 250 6.61 4.37 11.78
C THR A 250 6.09 2.99 11.38
N ARG A 251 6.66 2.37 10.35
CA ARG A 251 6.17 1.12 9.75
C ARG A 251 7.20 0.00 9.71
N PHE A 252 8.43 0.28 10.15
CA PHE A 252 9.48 -0.73 10.35
C PHE A 252 9.20 -1.65 11.54
#